data_bc46c0d0456365b96d599da5d297d2d9
#
_entry.id   bc46c0d0456365b96d599da5d297d2d9
#
_cell.length_a   1.000
_cell.length_b   1.000
_cell.length_c   1.000
_cell.angle_alpha   90.00
_cell.angle_beta   90.00
_cell.angle_gamma   90.00
#
_symmetry.space_group_name_H-M   'P 1'
#
loop_
_entity.id
_entity.type
_entity.pdbx_description
1 polymer ?
#
loop_
_entity_poly.entity_id
_entity_poly.type
_entity_poly.pdbx_seq_one_letter_code
_entity_poly.pdbx_strand_id
1 'polypeptide(L)'
;MLHGLPRDYALADGDLLSLDLAVSHGGVVADSAISFVVGESRPPGSIEMIVATERALAAGIAAAGPGARIGDLSHAIGTVLGEAGYRVNTQFGGHGIGSTMHQDPHVSNTGRPGRGFQLRPGLLLALEPWVMADTDELVTDDDGWTLRSATGCLTAHSEHTIAITEDGAEILTLPSAR
;
A
#
# COMPACT_ATOMS: atom_id res chain seq x y z
N MET A 1 6.00 -5.62 -7.62
CA MET A 1 6.47 -4.59 -8.55
C MET A 1 5.68 -3.32 -8.26
N LEU A 2 6.36 -2.18 -8.17
CA LEU A 2 5.74 -0.86 -7.99
C LEU A 2 6.02 -0.01 -9.23
N HIS A 3 5.21 1.00 -9.49
CA HIS A 3 5.36 1.97 -10.59
C HIS A 3 5.55 1.34 -11.97
N GLY A 4 5.05 0.12 -12.17
CA GLY A 4 5.20 -0.58 -13.44
C GLY A 4 4.38 0.09 -14.54
N LEU A 5 5.02 0.42 -15.66
CA LEU A 5 4.33 0.97 -16.81
C LEU A 5 3.55 -0.16 -17.53
N PRO A 6 2.31 0.09 -17.98
CA PRO A 6 1.58 -0.85 -18.82
C PRO A 6 2.38 -1.22 -20.08
N ARG A 7 2.38 -2.51 -20.42
CA ARG A 7 3.11 -3.07 -21.56
C ARG A 7 2.17 -3.90 -22.40
N ASP A 8 2.59 -4.20 -23.64
CA ASP A 8 1.92 -5.18 -24.48
C ASP A 8 2.22 -6.61 -23.98
N TYR A 9 1.54 -6.96 -22.89
CA TYR A 9 1.61 -8.27 -22.22
C TYR A 9 0.19 -8.78 -21.99
N ALA A 10 -0.13 -9.92 -22.62
CA ALA A 10 -1.40 -10.60 -22.38
C ALA A 10 -1.33 -11.36 -21.04
N LEU A 11 -2.22 -11.03 -20.13
CA LEU A 11 -2.30 -11.69 -18.83
C LEU A 11 -2.58 -13.19 -19.00
N ALA A 12 -1.85 -14.02 -18.27
CA ALA A 12 -1.98 -15.47 -18.27
C ALA A 12 -2.62 -15.97 -16.97
N ASP A 13 -3.17 -17.18 -17.00
CA ASP A 13 -3.68 -17.87 -15.83
C ASP A 13 -2.57 -18.08 -14.81
N GLY A 14 -2.79 -17.62 -13.56
CA GLY A 14 -1.81 -17.65 -12.49
C GLY A 14 -0.95 -16.38 -12.33
N ASP A 15 -1.05 -15.39 -13.23
CA ASP A 15 -0.36 -14.12 -13.01
C ASP A 15 -0.87 -13.43 -11.74
N LEU A 16 0.04 -13.04 -10.87
CA LEU A 16 -0.28 -12.12 -9.76
C LEU A 16 -0.15 -10.68 -10.28
N LEU A 17 -1.26 -9.98 -10.35
CA LEU A 17 -1.35 -8.61 -10.84
C LEU A 17 -1.68 -7.66 -9.70
N SER A 18 -0.94 -6.57 -9.59
CA SER A 18 -1.34 -5.39 -8.80
C SER A 18 -1.78 -4.28 -9.75
N LEU A 19 -2.95 -3.73 -9.51
CA LEU A 19 -3.46 -2.52 -10.16
C LEU A 19 -3.37 -1.40 -9.15
N ASP A 20 -2.63 -0.37 -9.52
CA ASP A 20 -2.37 0.81 -8.73
C ASP A 20 -2.78 2.03 -9.56
N LEU A 21 -3.70 2.83 -9.03
CA LEU A 21 -4.38 3.88 -9.77
C LEU A 21 -4.59 5.14 -8.95
N ALA A 22 -3.92 6.22 -9.36
CA ALA A 22 -4.20 7.57 -8.89
C ALA A 22 -5.17 8.31 -9.81
N VAL A 23 -6.16 8.97 -9.24
CA VAL A 23 -7.17 9.76 -9.96
C VAL A 23 -7.27 11.16 -9.38
N SER A 24 -7.31 12.17 -10.26
CA SER A 24 -7.60 13.56 -9.84
C SER A 24 -8.98 13.99 -10.33
N HIS A 25 -9.80 14.49 -9.41
CA HIS A 25 -11.10 15.06 -9.71
C HIS A 25 -11.38 16.31 -8.87
N GLY A 26 -11.80 17.39 -9.52
CA GLY A 26 -12.13 18.64 -8.82
C GLY A 26 -10.97 19.26 -8.02
N GLY A 27 -9.71 18.95 -8.38
CA GLY A 27 -8.52 19.45 -7.69
C GLY A 27 -8.13 18.62 -6.46
N VAL A 28 -8.73 17.44 -6.27
CA VAL A 28 -8.37 16.48 -5.22
C VAL A 28 -7.90 15.18 -5.86
N VAL A 29 -6.85 14.59 -5.32
CA VAL A 29 -6.29 13.31 -5.77
C VAL A 29 -6.66 12.22 -4.77
N ALA A 30 -7.02 11.06 -5.28
CA ALA A 30 -7.16 9.81 -4.52
C ALA A 30 -6.30 8.74 -5.15
N ASP A 31 -5.75 7.84 -4.34
CA ASP A 31 -4.89 6.75 -4.74
C ASP A 31 -5.38 5.43 -4.15
N SER A 32 -5.25 4.34 -4.88
CA SER A 32 -5.69 3.03 -4.42
C SER A 32 -5.08 1.89 -5.22
N ALA A 33 -4.69 0.82 -4.54
CA ALA A 33 -4.18 -0.38 -5.17
C ALA A 33 -4.83 -1.65 -4.66
N ILE A 34 -4.97 -2.62 -5.58
CA ILE A 34 -5.41 -3.98 -5.28
C ILE A 34 -4.48 -5.00 -5.94
N SER A 35 -4.33 -6.15 -5.31
CA SER A 35 -3.66 -7.30 -5.93
C SER A 35 -4.61 -8.47 -6.06
N PHE A 36 -4.49 -9.23 -7.16
CA PHE A 36 -5.27 -10.45 -7.38
C PHE A 36 -4.52 -11.41 -8.30
N VAL A 37 -4.95 -12.67 -8.30
CA VAL A 37 -4.41 -13.68 -9.22
C VAL A 37 -5.37 -13.86 -10.37
N VAL A 38 -4.85 -13.76 -11.60
CA VAL A 38 -5.60 -13.90 -12.84
C VAL A 38 -6.00 -15.38 -13.04
N GLY A 39 -7.23 -15.63 -13.49
CA GLY A 39 -7.73 -16.96 -13.79
C GLY A 39 -7.96 -17.84 -12.56
N GLU A 40 -7.73 -19.15 -12.70
CA GLU A 40 -8.04 -20.15 -11.65
C GLU A 40 -6.80 -20.70 -10.94
N SER A 41 -5.63 -20.67 -11.58
CA SER A 41 -4.37 -21.11 -10.98
C SER A 41 -3.98 -20.22 -9.81
N ARG A 42 -3.36 -20.84 -8.79
CA ARG A 42 -2.91 -20.13 -7.59
C ARG A 42 -1.43 -20.46 -7.35
N PRO A 43 -0.50 -19.61 -7.83
CA PRO A 43 0.91 -19.77 -7.53
C PRO A 43 1.17 -19.85 -6.02
N PRO A 44 2.06 -20.74 -5.56
CA PRO A 44 2.35 -20.88 -4.13
C PRO A 44 2.71 -19.53 -3.47
N GLY A 45 2.07 -19.24 -2.34
CA GLY A 45 2.29 -18.02 -1.56
C GLY A 45 1.59 -16.77 -2.09
N SER A 46 0.96 -16.81 -3.29
CA SER A 46 0.34 -15.62 -3.89
C SER A 46 -0.86 -15.12 -3.08
N ILE A 47 -1.74 -16.00 -2.67
CA ILE A 47 -2.93 -15.63 -1.89
C ILE A 47 -2.56 -15.19 -0.48
N GLU A 48 -1.65 -15.91 0.17
CA GLU A 48 -1.13 -15.58 1.50
C GLU A 48 -0.49 -14.18 1.52
N MET A 49 0.22 -13.82 0.45
CA MET A 49 0.84 -12.51 0.28
C MET A 49 -0.20 -11.40 0.13
N ILE A 50 -1.21 -11.61 -0.73
CA ILE A 50 -2.33 -10.66 -0.89
C ILE A 50 -3.04 -10.45 0.45
N VAL A 51 -3.43 -11.53 1.12
CA VAL A 51 -4.12 -11.47 2.42
C VAL A 51 -3.25 -10.76 3.48
N ALA A 52 -1.94 -10.95 3.46
CA ALA A 52 -1.04 -10.26 4.39
C ALA A 52 -1.03 -8.73 4.17
N THR A 53 -0.99 -8.27 2.91
CA THR A 53 -1.06 -6.82 2.62
C THR A 53 -2.42 -6.23 2.95
N GLU A 54 -3.53 -6.91 2.65
CA GLU A 54 -4.88 -6.48 3.02
C GLU A 54 -5.06 -6.38 4.55
N ARG A 55 -4.58 -7.37 5.30
CA ARG A 55 -4.62 -7.35 6.77
C ARG A 55 -3.74 -6.24 7.36
N ALA A 56 -2.57 -6.00 6.78
CA ALA A 56 -1.68 -4.93 7.18
C ALA A 56 -2.32 -3.55 6.93
N LEU A 57 -2.96 -3.37 5.76
CA LEU A 57 -3.71 -2.16 5.43
C LEU A 57 -4.85 -1.92 6.45
N ALA A 58 -5.66 -2.94 6.71
CA ALA A 58 -6.73 -2.86 7.70
C ALA A 58 -6.22 -2.51 9.11
N ALA A 59 -5.08 -3.09 9.52
CA ALA A 59 -4.46 -2.77 10.81
C ALA A 59 -3.97 -1.31 10.87
N GLY A 60 -3.34 -0.81 9.80
CA GLY A 60 -2.93 0.59 9.67
C GLY A 60 -4.11 1.55 9.75
N ILE A 61 -5.20 1.26 9.03
CA ILE A 61 -6.43 2.05 9.05
C ILE A 61 -7.07 2.05 10.45
N ALA A 62 -7.14 0.89 11.11
CA ALA A 62 -7.68 0.79 12.46
C ALA A 62 -6.87 1.56 13.51
N ALA A 63 -5.56 1.74 13.28
CA ALA A 63 -4.69 2.55 14.14
C ALA A 63 -4.75 4.05 13.79
N ALA A 64 -5.37 4.43 12.67
CA ALA A 64 -5.46 5.80 12.21
C ALA A 64 -6.67 6.50 12.85
N GLY A 65 -6.41 7.43 13.74
CA GLY A 65 -7.46 8.22 14.40
C GLY A 65 -6.93 9.57 14.89
N PRO A 66 -7.82 10.48 15.28
CA PRO A 66 -7.42 11.78 15.78
C PRO A 66 -6.53 11.62 17.04
N GLY A 67 -5.37 12.28 17.00
CA GLY A 67 -4.39 12.21 18.10
C GLY A 67 -3.37 11.08 17.98
N ALA A 68 -3.60 10.03 17.19
CA ALA A 68 -2.60 9.04 16.85
C ALA A 68 -1.42 9.68 16.08
N ARG A 69 -0.34 8.97 15.94
CA ARG A 69 0.83 9.44 15.19
C ARG A 69 1.14 8.47 14.04
N ILE A 70 1.80 8.96 13.01
CA ILE A 70 2.23 8.13 11.87
C ILE A 70 2.92 6.85 12.32
N GLY A 71 3.77 6.91 13.34
CA GLY A 71 4.45 5.73 13.88
C GLY A 71 3.52 4.65 14.45
N ASP A 72 2.29 5.00 14.84
CA ASP A 72 1.29 4.04 15.33
C ASP A 72 0.75 3.21 14.15
N LEU A 73 0.42 3.87 13.03
CA LEU A 73 -0.01 3.22 11.80
C LEU A 73 1.11 2.34 11.23
N SER A 74 2.30 2.93 11.09
CA SER A 74 3.49 2.26 10.58
C SER A 74 3.84 1.01 11.40
N HIS A 75 3.70 1.08 12.73
CA HIS A 75 3.91 -0.06 13.61
C HIS A 75 2.87 -1.15 13.41
N ALA A 76 1.60 -0.78 13.32
CA ALA A 76 0.51 -1.74 13.09
C ALA A 76 0.68 -2.49 11.77
N ILE A 77 1.00 -1.78 10.68
CA ILE A 77 1.29 -2.35 9.36
C ILE A 77 2.49 -3.31 9.47
N GLY A 78 3.63 -2.83 9.99
CA GLY A 78 4.87 -3.61 10.05
C GLY A 78 4.77 -4.84 10.94
N THR A 79 3.95 -4.79 12.01
CA THR A 79 3.70 -5.94 12.89
C THR A 79 3.01 -7.07 12.12
N VAL A 80 1.92 -6.76 11.39
CA VAL A 80 1.19 -7.76 10.59
C VAL A 80 2.07 -8.37 9.52
N LEU A 81 2.83 -7.54 8.78
CA LEU A 81 3.73 -8.03 7.73
C LEU A 81 4.86 -8.90 8.30
N GLY A 82 5.46 -8.48 9.43
CA GLY A 82 6.52 -9.24 10.10
C GLY A 82 6.02 -10.58 10.67
N GLU A 83 4.83 -10.62 11.28
CA GLU A 83 4.19 -11.87 11.74
C GLU A 83 3.85 -12.82 10.59
N ALA A 84 3.55 -12.28 9.40
CA ALA A 84 3.37 -13.05 8.18
C ALA A 84 4.69 -13.52 7.54
N GLY A 85 5.85 -13.11 8.11
CA GLY A 85 7.18 -13.54 7.66
C GLY A 85 7.78 -12.69 6.55
N TYR A 86 7.16 -11.56 6.17
CA TYR A 86 7.68 -10.68 5.13
C TYR A 86 8.67 -9.64 5.69
N ARG A 87 9.68 -9.34 4.89
CA ARG A 87 10.56 -8.19 5.12
C ARG A 87 9.88 -6.93 4.59
N VAL A 88 10.00 -5.84 5.35
CA VAL A 88 9.39 -4.56 4.97
C VAL A 88 10.44 -3.66 4.35
N ASN A 89 10.27 -3.32 3.08
CA ASN A 89 11.09 -2.29 2.44
C ASN A 89 10.73 -0.92 3.05
N THR A 90 11.75 -0.10 3.29
CA THR A 90 11.61 1.21 3.95
C THR A 90 11.85 2.40 3.01
N GLN A 91 12.09 2.14 1.72
CA GLN A 91 12.35 3.19 0.74
C GLN A 91 11.07 3.83 0.21
N PHE A 92 10.01 3.03 0.12
CA PHE A 92 8.68 3.45 -0.36
C PHE A 92 7.62 3.12 0.69
N GLY A 93 6.51 3.82 0.62
CA GLY A 93 5.40 3.66 1.55
C GLY A 93 4.40 4.77 1.37
N GLY A 94 3.34 4.77 2.17
CA GLY A 94 2.25 5.71 2.12
C GLY A 94 2.67 7.17 2.32
N HIS A 95 1.75 8.05 2.06
CA HIS A 95 2.02 9.49 2.03
C HIS A 95 0.77 10.32 2.33
N GLY A 96 0.96 11.59 2.63
CA GLY A 96 -0.11 12.56 2.56
C GLY A 96 -0.59 12.71 1.11
N ILE A 97 -1.87 12.97 0.91
CA ILE A 97 -2.49 13.13 -0.41
C ILE A 97 -3.54 14.24 -0.34
N GLY A 98 -3.89 14.85 -1.47
CA GLY A 98 -4.89 15.90 -1.51
C GLY A 98 -4.85 16.69 -2.79
N SER A 99 -4.39 17.96 -2.76
CA SER A 99 -4.23 18.77 -3.98
C SER A 99 -3.11 18.31 -4.91
N THR A 100 -2.18 17.51 -4.41
CA THR A 100 -1.16 16.79 -5.16
C THR A 100 -1.13 15.34 -4.70
N MET A 101 -0.59 14.45 -5.55
CA MET A 101 -0.52 13.03 -5.28
C MET A 101 0.33 12.72 -4.06
N HIS A 102 1.55 13.22 -3.99
CA HIS A 102 2.44 13.01 -2.87
C HIS A 102 2.61 14.29 -2.05
N GLN A 103 2.31 14.20 -0.76
CA GLN A 103 2.47 15.25 0.23
C GLN A 103 3.04 14.69 1.53
N ASP A 104 3.55 15.56 2.38
CA ASP A 104 3.83 15.18 3.77
C ASP A 104 2.52 14.86 4.52
N PRO A 105 2.56 13.95 5.50
CA PRO A 105 3.73 13.19 5.96
C PRO A 105 3.95 11.90 5.18
N HIS A 106 5.20 11.42 5.11
CA HIS A 106 5.50 10.06 4.69
C HIS A 106 5.01 9.04 5.72
N VAL A 107 4.42 7.93 5.26
CA VAL A 107 3.89 6.82 6.08
C VAL A 107 4.66 5.55 5.75
N SER A 108 5.75 5.30 6.46
CA SER A 108 6.51 4.05 6.28
C SER A 108 5.67 2.84 6.68
N ASN A 109 5.90 1.69 6.03
CA ASN A 109 5.28 0.41 6.39
C ASN A 109 5.91 -0.26 7.63
N THR A 110 6.81 0.43 8.33
CA THR A 110 7.34 0.03 9.64
C THR A 110 7.62 1.26 10.49
N GLY A 111 7.43 1.18 11.80
CA GLY A 111 7.58 2.35 12.66
C GLY A 111 7.59 2.03 14.14
N ARG A 112 7.64 3.10 14.94
CA ARG A 112 7.62 3.05 16.41
C ARG A 112 6.38 3.77 16.93
N PRO A 113 5.58 3.15 17.81
CA PRO A 113 4.41 3.78 18.40
C PRO A 113 4.74 5.12 19.07
N GLY A 114 3.81 6.06 18.96
CA GLY A 114 3.93 7.39 19.57
C GLY A 114 4.95 8.32 18.90
N ARG A 115 5.45 7.99 17.70
CA ARG A 115 6.44 8.79 16.98
C ARG A 115 5.87 9.37 15.68
N GLY A 116 6.52 10.39 15.19
CA GLY A 116 6.19 11.04 13.91
C GLY A 116 5.06 12.05 14.01
N PHE A 117 4.54 12.44 12.87
CA PHE A 117 3.50 13.45 12.72
C PHE A 117 2.20 13.03 13.43
N GLN A 118 1.56 13.95 14.13
CA GLN A 118 0.29 13.70 14.82
C GLN A 118 -0.88 13.86 13.85
N LEU A 119 -1.74 12.86 13.80
CA LEU A 119 -2.94 12.87 12.98
C LEU A 119 -3.98 13.85 13.52
N ARG A 120 -4.61 14.56 12.62
CA ARG A 120 -5.68 15.54 12.93
C ARG A 120 -6.80 15.40 11.92
N PRO A 121 -8.04 15.67 12.31
CA PRO A 121 -9.16 15.72 11.38
C PRO A 121 -8.87 16.63 10.18
N GLY A 122 -9.27 16.18 8.99
CA GLY A 122 -9.01 16.84 7.71
C GLY A 122 -7.73 16.39 7.00
N LEU A 123 -6.87 15.59 7.64
CA LEU A 123 -5.71 14.99 6.97
C LEU A 123 -6.15 13.85 6.07
N LEU A 124 -5.64 13.81 4.83
CA LEU A 124 -5.81 12.70 3.91
C LEU A 124 -4.48 11.94 3.78
N LEU A 125 -4.54 10.63 3.79
CA LEU A 125 -3.37 9.75 3.66
C LEU A 125 -3.66 8.62 2.66
N ALA A 126 -2.68 8.29 1.85
CA ALA A 126 -2.58 7.00 1.18
C ALA A 126 -1.84 6.04 2.12
N LEU A 127 -2.45 4.91 2.46
CA LEU A 127 -1.81 3.82 3.19
C LEU A 127 -1.62 2.64 2.24
N GLU A 128 -0.38 2.22 2.06
CA GLU A 128 0.00 1.31 0.98
C GLU A 128 1.00 0.23 1.42
N PRO A 129 0.61 -0.72 2.25
CA PRO A 129 1.46 -1.87 2.51
C PRO A 129 1.68 -2.70 1.25
N TRP A 130 2.94 -2.99 1.00
CA TRP A 130 3.38 -3.88 -0.07
C TRP A 130 4.54 -4.74 0.39
N VAL A 131 4.68 -5.92 -0.20
CA VAL A 131 5.69 -6.91 0.15
C VAL A 131 6.25 -7.62 -1.08
N MET A 132 7.43 -8.17 -0.92
CA MET A 132 8.09 -9.12 -1.82
C MET A 132 8.27 -10.45 -1.10
N ALA A 133 8.20 -11.56 -1.84
CA ALA A 133 8.13 -12.90 -1.25
C ALA A 133 9.37 -13.29 -0.44
N ASP A 134 10.58 -12.90 -0.87
CA ASP A 134 11.83 -13.40 -0.29
C ASP A 134 12.90 -12.35 -0.04
N THR A 135 12.66 -11.09 -0.40
CA THR A 135 13.61 -9.98 -0.27
C THR A 135 12.92 -8.69 0.11
N ASP A 136 13.68 -7.69 0.55
CA ASP A 136 13.29 -6.28 0.69
C ASP A 136 14.10 -5.36 -0.24
N GLU A 137 14.94 -5.95 -1.11
CA GLU A 137 15.77 -5.20 -2.05
C GLU A 137 15.05 -4.96 -3.38
N LEU A 138 15.12 -3.71 -3.85
CA LEU A 138 14.56 -3.26 -5.11
C LEU A 138 15.64 -2.98 -6.14
N VAL A 139 15.30 -3.23 -7.40
CA VAL A 139 16.02 -2.76 -8.57
C VAL A 139 15.09 -1.92 -9.44
N THR A 140 15.63 -0.87 -10.04
CA THR A 140 14.91 -0.04 -11.01
C THR A 140 15.23 -0.53 -12.41
N ASP A 141 14.21 -0.72 -13.23
CA ASP A 141 14.37 -1.09 -14.65
C ASP A 141 14.95 0.08 -15.46
N ASP A 142 15.39 -0.22 -16.69
CA ASP A 142 15.97 0.74 -17.61
C ASP A 142 15.00 1.86 -18.02
N ASP A 143 13.70 1.69 -17.81
CA ASP A 143 12.69 2.72 -18.03
C ASP A 143 12.72 3.86 -16.98
N GLY A 144 13.49 3.68 -15.91
CA GLY A 144 13.64 4.63 -14.81
C GLY A 144 12.45 4.74 -13.87
N TRP A 145 11.41 3.92 -14.07
CA TRP A 145 10.16 3.92 -13.29
C TRP A 145 9.87 2.59 -12.62
N THR A 146 9.89 1.50 -13.40
CA THR A 146 9.50 0.18 -12.94
C THR A 146 10.45 -0.32 -11.85
N LEU A 147 9.91 -0.57 -10.65
CA LEU A 147 10.63 -1.17 -9.54
C LEU A 147 10.31 -2.66 -9.46
N ARG A 148 11.32 -3.50 -9.36
CA ARG A 148 11.19 -4.96 -9.19
C ARG A 148 11.91 -5.42 -7.95
N SER A 149 11.51 -6.59 -7.45
CA SER A 149 12.33 -7.30 -6.48
C SER A 149 13.67 -7.68 -7.10
N ALA A 150 14.76 -7.57 -6.34
CA ALA A 150 16.09 -7.93 -6.82
C ALA A 150 16.20 -9.42 -7.22
N THR A 151 15.34 -10.28 -6.68
CA THR A 151 15.31 -11.72 -6.95
C THR A 151 14.31 -12.12 -8.05
N GLY A 152 13.44 -11.20 -8.50
CA GLY A 152 12.35 -11.51 -9.43
C GLY A 152 11.18 -12.24 -8.77
N CYS A 153 11.10 -12.28 -7.43
CA CYS A 153 10.05 -12.95 -6.71
C CYS A 153 8.68 -12.24 -6.86
N LEU A 154 7.61 -12.94 -6.44
CA LEU A 154 6.26 -12.39 -6.38
C LEU A 154 6.20 -11.18 -5.45
N THR A 155 5.30 -10.25 -5.78
CA THR A 155 5.02 -9.05 -5.00
C THR A 155 3.51 -8.84 -4.89
N ALA A 156 3.04 -8.30 -3.76
CA ALA A 156 1.65 -7.88 -3.59
C ALA A 156 1.58 -6.49 -2.98
N HIS A 157 0.54 -5.75 -3.30
CA HIS A 157 0.27 -4.38 -2.88
C HIS A 157 -1.22 -4.22 -2.59
N SER A 158 -1.55 -3.54 -1.50
CA SER A 158 -2.92 -3.15 -1.16
C SER A 158 -2.89 -1.72 -0.66
N GLU A 159 -3.82 -0.88 -1.12
CA GLU A 159 -3.81 0.54 -0.79
C GLU A 159 -5.22 1.13 -0.72
N HIS A 160 -5.38 2.07 0.19
CA HIS A 160 -6.51 2.97 0.26
C HIS A 160 -6.11 4.39 0.60
N THR A 161 -6.80 5.36 -0.01
CA THR A 161 -6.87 6.73 0.51
C THR A 161 -7.86 6.77 1.66
N ILE A 162 -7.42 7.34 2.79
CA ILE A 162 -8.25 7.54 3.98
C ILE A 162 -8.32 9.02 4.37
N ALA A 163 -9.42 9.41 4.99
CA ALA A 163 -9.57 10.69 5.67
C ALA A 163 -9.53 10.48 7.18
N ILE A 164 -8.77 11.33 7.89
CA ILE A 164 -8.87 11.40 9.36
C ILE A 164 -10.05 12.31 9.69
N THR A 165 -11.02 11.76 10.42
CA THR A 165 -12.21 12.47 10.90
C THR A 165 -12.15 12.63 12.43
N GLU A 166 -13.14 13.29 13.02
CA GLU A 166 -13.26 13.38 14.48
C GLU A 166 -13.51 12.00 15.13
N ASP A 167 -14.14 11.07 14.38
CA ASP A 167 -14.54 9.76 14.88
C ASP A 167 -13.54 8.64 14.53
N GLY A 168 -12.49 8.92 13.75
CA GLY A 168 -11.48 7.93 13.31
C GLY A 168 -11.10 8.09 11.85
N ALA A 169 -10.66 7.01 11.22
CA ALA A 169 -10.33 6.98 9.80
C ALA A 169 -11.52 6.54 8.95
N GLU A 170 -11.80 7.28 7.88
CA GLU A 170 -12.79 6.93 6.85
C GLU A 170 -12.06 6.54 5.57
N ILE A 171 -12.42 5.40 4.97
CA ILE A 171 -11.85 4.95 3.69
C ILE A 171 -12.61 5.61 2.55
N LEU A 172 -11.91 6.36 1.71
CA LEU A 172 -12.50 7.11 0.59
C LEU A 172 -12.54 6.34 -0.72
N THR A 173 -11.79 5.27 -0.86
CA THR A 173 -11.60 4.49 -2.10
C THR A 173 -12.29 3.12 -2.07
N LEU A 174 -13.28 2.92 -1.21
CA LEU A 174 -14.13 1.74 -1.26
C LEU A 174 -15.05 1.79 -2.48
N PRO A 175 -15.31 0.63 -3.15
CA PRO A 175 -16.32 0.57 -4.19
C PRO A 175 -17.68 1.02 -3.67
N SER A 176 -18.37 1.86 -4.43
CA SER A 176 -19.77 2.22 -4.11
C SER A 176 -20.62 0.95 -4.10
N ALA A 177 -21.47 0.77 -3.08
CA ALA A 177 -22.49 -0.27 -3.10
C ALA A 177 -23.37 -0.02 -4.34
N ARG A 178 -23.42 -1.02 -5.23
CA ARG A 178 -24.30 -0.99 -6.42
C ARG A 178 -25.69 -1.43 -6.03
#